data_ba8df236f166ca5a439556cab8d1e1a4
#
_entry.id   ba8df236f166ca5a439556cab8d1e1a4
#
_cell.length_a   1.000
_cell.length_b   1.000
_cell.length_c   1.000
_cell.angle_alpha   90.00
_cell.angle_beta   90.00
_cell.angle_gamma   90.00
#
_symmetry.space_group_name_H-M   'P 1'
#
loop_
_entity.id
_entity.type
_entity.pdbx_description
1 polymer ?
#
loop_
_entity_poly.entity_id
_entity_poly.type
_entity_poly.pdbx_seq_one_letter_code
_entity_poly.pdbx_strand_id
1 'polypeptide(L)'
;DPALAPIRSRTRPGERGWRRMVRLVTFGLVGLGRSGMQRQEAQFEATIRTVLHGNHKVAVLGKGGVGKTSVAACVGSILAELRQQDRIVGIDADTAFGRLSSRIDPRAAGSFWELTTDTNLRSFTDITARLGRNSAGLYVLAGQPASGPRRVLDPAIYREAALRLDHHFAISVIDCGSSMEAAVTQEVLRDVDALIVVSSPWADGASAAANTIEWLSDYGLTGLLRRSIVVLNDSDGHADKRTKSLLAQEFIDHGQPVVEVPFDPHLR
;
A
#
# COMPACT_ATOMS: atom_id res chain seq x y z
N ASP A 1 8.17 -38.84 -30.17
CA ASP A 1 8.55 -38.12 -28.95
C ASP A 1 9.29 -36.84 -29.30
N PRO A 2 8.70 -35.67 -29.15
CA PRO A 2 9.46 -34.44 -29.26
C PRO A 2 9.92 -33.99 -27.88
N ALA A 3 11.26 -33.94 -27.75
CA ALA A 3 12.02 -33.55 -26.60
C ALA A 3 11.60 -32.16 -26.04
N LEU A 4 11.33 -32.11 -24.76
CA LEU A 4 11.16 -30.91 -23.96
C LEU A 4 12.46 -30.10 -23.98
N ALA A 5 12.46 -28.95 -24.62
CA ALA A 5 13.53 -27.98 -24.53
C ALA A 5 13.52 -27.31 -23.15
N PRO A 6 14.69 -27.06 -22.52
CA PRO A 6 14.76 -26.45 -21.21
C PRO A 6 14.31 -24.98 -21.27
N ILE A 7 13.38 -24.62 -20.38
CA ILE A 7 12.92 -23.23 -20.17
C ILE A 7 14.12 -22.42 -19.68
N ARG A 8 14.64 -21.56 -20.54
CA ARG A 8 15.64 -20.55 -20.17
C ARG A 8 15.06 -19.66 -19.08
N SER A 9 15.70 -19.64 -17.93
CA SER A 9 15.44 -18.71 -16.84
C SER A 9 15.52 -17.27 -17.37
N ARG A 10 14.38 -16.62 -17.50
CA ARG A 10 14.30 -15.21 -17.82
C ARG A 10 14.75 -14.39 -16.62
N THR A 11 15.79 -13.62 -16.85
CA THR A 11 16.35 -12.59 -16.00
C THR A 11 15.31 -11.75 -15.24
N ARG A 12 15.61 -11.51 -13.97
CA ARG A 12 14.90 -10.72 -12.96
C ARG A 12 14.19 -9.48 -13.51
N PRO A 13 12.85 -9.37 -13.43
CA PRO A 13 12.12 -8.15 -13.80
C PRO A 13 12.07 -7.09 -12.68
N GLY A 14 12.62 -7.37 -11.49
CA GLY A 14 12.39 -6.54 -10.30
C GLY A 14 13.16 -5.21 -10.23
N GLU A 15 14.26 -5.05 -10.95
CA GLU A 15 15.11 -3.86 -10.77
C GLU A 15 14.72 -2.63 -11.60
N ARG A 16 13.83 -2.77 -12.59
CA ARG A 16 13.46 -1.65 -13.48
C ARG A 16 12.10 -1.02 -13.18
N GLY A 17 11.18 -1.72 -12.55
CA GLY A 17 9.81 -1.26 -12.32
C GLY A 17 9.72 -0.12 -11.29
N TRP A 18 10.27 -0.32 -10.10
CA TRP A 18 10.20 0.69 -9.03
C TRP A 18 11.01 1.97 -9.33
N ARG A 19 12.18 1.84 -9.97
CA ARG A 19 12.96 3.00 -10.43
C ARG A 19 12.19 3.86 -11.43
N ARG A 20 11.30 3.24 -12.19
CA ARG A 20 10.39 3.94 -13.11
C ARG A 20 9.25 4.61 -12.35
N MET A 21 8.75 3.99 -11.29
CA MET A 21 7.71 4.51 -10.42
C MET A 21 8.20 5.74 -9.63
N VAL A 22 9.39 5.69 -9.05
CA VAL A 22 10.00 6.85 -8.37
C VAL A 22 10.26 8.01 -9.35
N ARG A 23 10.57 7.74 -10.62
CA ARG A 23 10.74 8.79 -11.66
C ARG A 23 9.46 9.55 -11.99
N LEU A 24 8.31 9.02 -11.66
CA LEU A 24 7.00 9.55 -12.08
C LEU A 24 6.28 10.29 -10.97
N VAL A 25 6.78 10.17 -9.73
CA VAL A 25 6.29 10.92 -8.55
C VAL A 25 6.64 12.42 -8.61
N THR A 26 7.47 12.83 -9.55
CA THR A 26 7.83 14.23 -9.68
C THR A 26 7.13 14.90 -10.83
N PHE A 27 6.15 15.72 -10.49
CA PHE A 27 5.48 16.65 -11.37
C PHE A 27 6.35 17.10 -12.55
N GLY A 28 5.87 16.89 -13.78
CA GLY A 28 6.47 17.38 -15.02
C GLY A 28 6.46 18.91 -15.16
N LEU A 29 6.62 19.67 -14.07
CA LEU A 29 6.64 21.13 -14.06
C LEU A 29 8.03 21.75 -14.15
N VAL A 30 9.10 20.94 -14.06
CA VAL A 30 10.46 21.46 -14.29
C VAL A 30 11.17 20.51 -15.24
N GLY A 31 11.56 21.00 -16.39
CA GLY A 31 12.46 20.32 -17.33
C GLY A 31 13.84 20.13 -16.72
N LEU A 32 13.93 19.33 -15.67
CA LEU A 32 15.19 18.92 -15.05
C LEU A 32 15.86 17.94 -16.00
N GLY A 33 17.06 18.29 -16.48
CA GLY A 33 17.89 17.36 -17.21
C GLY A 33 18.16 16.08 -16.40
N ARG A 34 18.62 15.01 -17.06
CA ARG A 34 18.89 13.69 -16.44
C ARG A 34 19.56 13.76 -15.07
N SER A 35 20.48 14.71 -14.87
CA SER A 35 21.18 14.93 -13.60
C SER A 35 20.28 15.49 -12.49
N GLY A 36 19.27 16.28 -12.81
CA GLY A 36 18.32 16.84 -11.83
C GLY A 36 17.37 15.76 -11.28
N MET A 37 16.83 14.93 -12.17
CA MET A 37 15.96 13.81 -11.78
C MET A 37 16.69 12.79 -10.91
N GLN A 38 17.94 12.48 -11.21
CA GLN A 38 18.75 11.56 -10.40
C GLN A 38 19.05 12.13 -9.01
N ARG A 39 19.29 13.43 -8.88
CA ARG A 39 19.48 14.07 -7.56
C ARG A 39 18.21 14.04 -6.73
N GLN A 40 17.07 14.30 -7.33
CA GLN A 40 15.79 14.27 -6.64
C GLN A 40 15.41 12.85 -6.20
N GLU A 41 15.62 11.84 -7.04
CA GLU A 41 15.45 10.43 -6.71
C GLU A 41 16.34 10.03 -5.51
N ALA A 42 17.62 10.40 -5.55
CA ALA A 42 18.55 10.16 -4.44
C ALA A 42 18.12 10.87 -3.14
N GLN A 43 17.57 12.06 -3.25
CA GLN A 43 17.07 12.81 -2.09
C GLN A 43 15.84 12.14 -1.47
N PHE A 44 14.91 11.65 -2.29
CA PHE A 44 13.76 10.88 -1.79
C PHE A 44 14.20 9.56 -1.13
N GLU A 45 15.11 8.82 -1.76
CA GLU A 45 15.67 7.61 -1.15
C GLU A 45 16.36 7.91 0.19
N ALA A 46 17.15 8.98 0.27
CA ALA A 46 17.79 9.40 1.51
C ALA A 46 16.76 9.74 2.60
N THR A 47 15.68 10.43 2.23
CA THR A 47 14.57 10.75 3.14
C THR A 47 13.87 9.48 3.64
N ILE A 48 13.59 8.52 2.75
CA ILE A 48 12.97 7.24 3.13
C ILE A 48 13.88 6.44 4.07
N ARG A 49 15.21 6.55 3.95
CA ARG A 49 16.20 5.86 4.79
C ARG A 49 16.45 6.54 6.15
N THR A 50 15.83 7.70 6.41
CA THR A 50 15.96 8.38 7.70
C THR A 50 15.50 7.47 8.84
N VAL A 51 16.24 7.49 9.96
CA VAL A 51 15.91 6.65 11.13
C VAL A 51 14.52 7.00 11.64
N LEU A 52 13.69 6.00 11.81
CA LEU A 52 12.38 6.10 12.45
C LEU A 52 12.45 5.50 13.86
N HIS A 53 11.74 6.09 14.79
CA HIS A 53 11.63 5.60 16.16
C HIS A 53 10.19 5.14 16.41
N GLY A 54 10.05 3.93 16.96
CA GLY A 54 8.74 3.34 17.21
C GLY A 54 8.15 2.66 15.97
N ASN A 55 6.85 2.37 16.05
CA ASN A 55 6.07 1.76 14.98
C ASN A 55 5.34 2.84 14.21
N HIS A 56 5.23 2.66 12.91
CA HIS A 56 4.51 3.57 12.04
C HIS A 56 3.52 2.80 11.17
N LYS A 57 2.31 3.32 11.06
CA LYS A 57 1.22 2.69 10.32
C LYS A 57 0.67 3.62 9.25
N VAL A 58 0.54 3.11 8.05
CA VAL A 58 -0.02 3.84 6.90
C VAL A 58 -1.19 3.05 6.34
N ALA A 59 -2.39 3.64 6.31
CA ALA A 59 -3.53 3.02 5.66
C ALA A 59 -3.66 3.49 4.20
N VAL A 60 -4.12 2.59 3.35
CA VAL A 60 -4.43 2.84 1.95
C VAL A 60 -5.94 2.74 1.77
N LEU A 61 -6.57 3.85 1.41
CA LEU A 61 -8.00 4.02 1.24
C LEU A 61 -8.36 4.37 -0.20
N GLY A 62 -9.63 4.25 -0.55
CA GLY A 62 -10.17 4.66 -1.85
C GLY A 62 -11.28 3.74 -2.33
N LYS A 63 -11.95 4.13 -3.41
CA LYS A 63 -13.04 3.39 -4.03
C LYS A 63 -12.58 2.00 -4.52
N GLY A 64 -13.52 1.06 -4.66
CA GLY A 64 -13.26 -0.22 -5.31
C GLY A 64 -12.76 -0.04 -6.74
N GLY A 65 -11.70 -0.77 -7.12
CA GLY A 65 -11.15 -0.76 -8.48
C GLY A 65 -10.11 0.32 -8.79
N VAL A 66 -9.87 1.31 -7.91
CA VAL A 66 -8.87 2.38 -8.17
C VAL A 66 -7.40 1.92 -7.99
N GLY A 67 -7.16 0.69 -7.54
CA GLY A 67 -5.81 0.13 -7.42
C GLY A 67 -5.17 0.24 -6.03
N LYS A 68 -5.97 0.38 -4.95
CA LYS A 68 -5.48 0.41 -3.55
C LYS A 68 -4.46 -0.67 -3.25
N THR A 69 -4.82 -1.91 -3.49
CA THR A 69 -3.99 -3.09 -3.24
C THR A 69 -2.66 -3.05 -3.99
N SER A 70 -2.66 -2.55 -5.24
CA SER A 70 -1.42 -2.38 -6.01
C SER A 70 -0.54 -1.29 -5.39
N VAL A 71 -1.13 -0.16 -5.00
CA VAL A 71 -0.42 0.93 -4.32
C VAL A 71 0.16 0.44 -2.98
N ALA A 72 -0.64 -0.25 -2.16
CA ALA A 72 -0.18 -0.82 -0.89
C ALA A 72 0.99 -1.80 -1.08
N ALA A 73 0.89 -2.73 -2.03
CA ALA A 73 1.96 -3.67 -2.34
C ALA A 73 3.24 -2.99 -2.82
N CYS A 74 3.12 -1.98 -3.69
CA CYS A 74 4.26 -1.23 -4.21
C CYS A 74 4.94 -0.39 -3.12
N VAL A 75 4.17 0.38 -2.34
CA VAL A 75 4.69 1.20 -1.24
C VAL A 75 5.39 0.32 -0.21
N GLY A 76 4.75 -0.76 0.23
CA GLY A 76 5.34 -1.70 1.17
C GLY A 76 6.63 -2.34 0.65
N SER A 77 6.67 -2.74 -0.64
CA SER A 77 7.85 -3.34 -1.25
C SER A 77 9.02 -2.36 -1.38
N ILE A 78 8.74 -1.10 -1.76
CA ILE A 78 9.76 -0.04 -1.84
C ILE A 78 10.32 0.26 -0.46
N LEU A 79 9.47 0.38 0.56
CA LEU A 79 9.90 0.59 1.93
C LEU A 79 10.78 -0.57 2.42
N ALA A 80 10.39 -1.82 2.16
CA ALA A 80 11.18 -3.00 2.55
C ALA A 80 12.53 -3.06 1.84
N GLU A 81 12.60 -2.69 0.56
CA GLU A 81 13.84 -2.67 -0.21
C GLU A 81 14.80 -1.56 0.23
N LEU A 82 14.26 -0.36 0.50
CA LEU A 82 15.08 0.81 0.86
C LEU A 82 15.48 0.82 2.35
N ARG A 83 14.71 0.17 3.22
CA ARG A 83 14.87 0.15 4.68
C ARG A 83 15.21 -1.26 5.18
N GLN A 84 16.30 -1.85 4.68
CA GLN A 84 16.69 -3.23 4.97
C GLN A 84 16.97 -3.52 6.45
N GLN A 85 17.25 -2.47 7.24
CA GLN A 85 17.41 -2.58 8.70
C GLN A 85 16.07 -2.67 9.44
N ASP A 86 14.98 -2.25 8.80
CA ASP A 86 13.63 -2.27 9.35
C ASP A 86 12.82 -3.43 8.79
N ARG A 87 11.84 -3.85 9.55
CA ARG A 87 10.89 -4.91 9.15
C ARG A 87 9.58 -4.26 8.77
N ILE A 88 9.13 -4.55 7.56
CA ILE A 88 7.92 -3.96 6.97
C ILE A 88 6.89 -5.06 6.75
N VAL A 89 5.63 -4.79 7.11
CA VAL A 89 4.51 -5.72 6.89
C VAL A 89 3.37 -5.04 6.15
N GLY A 90 2.82 -5.72 5.15
CA GLY A 90 1.53 -5.40 4.55
C GLY A 90 0.42 -6.14 5.29
N ILE A 91 -0.68 -5.47 5.58
CA ILE A 91 -1.84 -6.02 6.27
C ILE A 91 -3.05 -5.90 5.35
N ASP A 92 -3.64 -7.04 4.97
CA ASP A 92 -4.84 -7.09 4.12
C ASP A 92 -6.10 -6.96 4.98
N ALA A 93 -6.53 -5.73 5.25
CA ALA A 93 -7.73 -5.45 6.01
C ALA A 93 -9.03 -5.43 5.16
N ASP A 94 -8.95 -5.61 3.84
CA ASP A 94 -10.10 -5.86 2.96
C ASP A 94 -10.44 -7.34 2.93
N THR A 95 -11.09 -7.83 3.96
CA THR A 95 -11.45 -9.26 4.07
C THR A 95 -12.57 -9.69 3.11
N ALA A 96 -13.27 -8.74 2.47
CA ALA A 96 -14.30 -9.06 1.50
C ALA A 96 -13.73 -9.40 0.12
N PHE A 97 -12.79 -8.57 -0.37
CA PHE A 97 -12.24 -8.66 -1.72
C PHE A 97 -10.72 -8.47 -1.77
N GLY A 98 -10.05 -8.35 -0.62
CA GLY A 98 -8.62 -8.12 -0.52
C GLY A 98 -7.81 -9.19 -1.23
N ARG A 99 -6.77 -8.75 -1.89
CA ARG A 99 -5.82 -9.57 -2.64
C ARG A 99 -4.37 -9.16 -2.39
N LEU A 100 -4.12 -8.46 -1.28
CA LEU A 100 -2.77 -7.99 -0.98
C LEU A 100 -1.80 -9.18 -0.84
N SER A 101 -2.21 -10.22 -0.13
CA SER A 101 -1.41 -11.43 0.02
C SER A 101 -1.07 -12.08 -1.31
N SER A 102 -2.03 -12.23 -2.23
CA SER A 102 -1.79 -12.83 -3.53
C SER A 102 -0.87 -12.00 -4.44
N ARG A 103 -0.75 -10.69 -4.21
CA ARG A 103 0.18 -9.81 -4.93
C ARG A 103 1.59 -9.83 -4.35
N ILE A 104 1.73 -10.06 -3.05
CA ILE A 104 3.01 -10.06 -2.34
C ILE A 104 3.59 -11.47 -2.30
N ASP A 105 2.84 -12.42 -1.77
CA ASP A 105 3.20 -13.84 -1.75
C ASP A 105 1.93 -14.71 -1.84
N PRO A 106 1.64 -15.31 -2.99
CA PRO A 106 0.47 -16.19 -3.14
C PRO A 106 0.45 -17.41 -2.22
N ARG A 107 1.57 -17.74 -1.58
CA ARG A 107 1.71 -18.87 -0.64
C ARG A 107 1.46 -18.46 0.80
N ALA A 108 1.18 -17.18 1.08
CA ALA A 108 0.83 -16.73 2.42
C ALA A 108 -0.37 -17.51 2.96
N ALA A 109 -0.17 -18.24 4.04
CA ALA A 109 -1.17 -19.17 4.57
C ALA A 109 -1.84 -18.66 5.85
N GLY A 110 -1.18 -17.80 6.61
CA GLY A 110 -1.71 -17.27 7.87
C GLY A 110 -2.54 -16.01 7.66
N SER A 111 -3.59 -15.88 8.44
CA SER A 111 -4.49 -14.73 8.46
C SER A 111 -4.62 -14.15 9.86
N PHE A 112 -5.48 -13.14 10.02
CA PHE A 112 -5.77 -12.53 11.32
C PHE A 112 -6.16 -13.58 12.39
N TRP A 113 -6.96 -14.57 12.01
CA TRP A 113 -7.47 -15.57 12.96
C TRP A 113 -6.38 -16.52 13.45
N GLU A 114 -5.52 -17.02 12.56
CA GLU A 114 -4.38 -17.83 12.95
C GLU A 114 -3.40 -17.02 13.81
N LEU A 115 -3.20 -15.74 13.45
CA LEU A 115 -2.31 -14.87 14.20
C LEU A 115 -2.84 -14.58 15.62
N THR A 116 -4.15 -14.44 15.81
CA THR A 116 -4.74 -14.07 17.11
C THR A 116 -5.08 -15.26 17.99
N THR A 117 -5.42 -16.44 17.43
CA THR A 117 -5.80 -17.62 18.20
C THR A 117 -4.61 -18.48 18.65
N ASP A 118 -3.49 -18.42 17.97
CA ASP A 118 -2.30 -19.19 18.31
C ASP A 118 -1.53 -18.52 19.48
N THR A 119 -1.57 -19.18 20.63
CA THR A 119 -0.90 -18.70 21.86
C THR A 119 0.59 -18.98 21.88
N ASN A 120 1.12 -19.76 20.94
CA ASN A 120 2.53 -20.14 20.86
C ASN A 120 3.38 -19.16 20.03
N LEU A 121 2.76 -18.16 19.41
CA LEU A 121 3.46 -17.15 18.61
C LEU A 121 4.15 -16.11 19.54
N ARG A 122 5.35 -16.43 20.01
CA ARG A 122 6.10 -15.59 20.96
C ARG A 122 7.32 -14.91 20.35
N SER A 123 7.91 -15.51 19.34
CA SER A 123 9.11 -15.00 18.69
C SER A 123 8.80 -14.42 17.31
N PHE A 124 9.73 -13.61 16.79
CA PHE A 124 9.66 -13.14 15.41
C PHE A 124 9.55 -14.30 14.41
N THR A 125 10.28 -15.38 14.65
CA THR A 125 10.23 -16.58 13.77
C THR A 125 8.85 -17.22 13.76
N ASP A 126 8.19 -17.32 14.94
CA ASP A 126 6.85 -17.89 15.03
C ASP A 126 5.84 -17.03 14.25
N ILE A 127 5.90 -15.70 14.43
CA ILE A 127 5.03 -14.76 13.71
C ILE A 127 5.26 -14.85 12.20
N THR A 128 6.52 -14.82 11.75
CA THR A 128 6.83 -14.84 10.31
C THR A 128 6.53 -16.17 9.64
N ALA A 129 6.47 -17.27 10.38
CA ALA A 129 6.00 -18.55 9.87
C ALA A 129 4.51 -18.52 9.43
N ARG A 130 3.73 -17.53 9.90
CA ARG A 130 2.34 -17.30 9.52
C ARG A 130 2.17 -16.25 8.42
N LEU A 131 3.24 -15.53 8.06
CA LEU A 131 3.21 -14.47 7.08
C LEU A 131 3.79 -14.93 5.74
N GLY A 132 3.30 -14.35 4.64
CA GLY A 132 3.99 -14.41 3.36
C GLY A 132 5.15 -13.42 3.32
N ARG A 133 6.06 -13.59 2.33
CA ARG A 133 7.17 -12.67 2.12
C ARG A 133 7.60 -12.62 0.65
N ASN A 134 7.77 -11.42 0.10
CA ASN A 134 8.29 -11.28 -1.27
C ASN A 134 9.83 -11.10 -1.31
N SER A 135 10.37 -11.02 -2.53
CA SER A 135 11.81 -10.84 -2.76
C SER A 135 12.36 -9.50 -2.32
N ALA A 136 11.51 -8.46 -2.18
CA ALA A 136 11.91 -7.15 -1.64
C ALA A 136 12.06 -7.16 -0.11
N GLY A 137 11.59 -8.22 0.56
CA GLY A 137 11.62 -8.34 2.01
C GLY A 137 10.33 -7.91 2.70
N LEU A 138 9.30 -7.51 1.96
CA LEU A 138 7.99 -7.18 2.51
C LEU A 138 7.29 -8.45 3.00
N TYR A 139 6.87 -8.44 4.27
CA TYR A 139 5.99 -9.46 4.83
C TYR A 139 4.52 -9.13 4.54
N VAL A 140 3.65 -10.12 4.58
CA VAL A 140 2.20 -9.90 4.41
C VAL A 140 1.37 -10.79 5.32
N LEU A 141 0.39 -10.18 6.00
CA LEU A 141 -0.70 -10.86 6.68
C LEU A 141 -1.91 -10.92 5.74
N ALA A 142 -2.36 -12.13 5.44
CA ALA A 142 -3.52 -12.33 4.57
C ALA A 142 -4.83 -11.93 5.27
N GLY A 143 -5.76 -11.36 4.52
CA GLY A 143 -7.09 -10.96 5.00
C GLY A 143 -8.02 -12.13 5.25
N GLN A 144 -7.72 -13.30 4.69
CA GLN A 144 -8.56 -14.50 4.82
C GLN A 144 -7.68 -15.74 5.04
N PRO A 145 -8.20 -16.76 5.76
CA PRO A 145 -7.54 -18.04 5.86
C PRO A 145 -7.33 -18.67 4.47
N ALA A 146 -6.27 -19.45 4.33
CA ALA A 146 -5.97 -20.16 3.08
C ALA A 146 -7.06 -21.17 2.70
N SER A 147 -7.84 -21.65 3.68
CA SER A 147 -8.94 -22.59 3.49
C SER A 147 -10.11 -22.28 4.42
N GLY A 148 -11.31 -22.69 4.01
CA GLY A 148 -12.54 -22.48 4.76
C GLY A 148 -13.40 -21.31 4.26
N PRO A 149 -14.52 -21.02 4.95
CA PRO A 149 -15.41 -19.94 4.57
C PRO A 149 -14.76 -18.57 4.84
N ARG A 150 -15.10 -17.58 4.02
CA ARG A 150 -14.69 -16.20 4.27
C ARG A 150 -15.29 -15.70 5.59
N ARG A 151 -14.51 -14.92 6.30
CA ARG A 151 -14.88 -14.34 7.59
C ARG A 151 -14.90 -12.82 7.49
N VAL A 152 -15.82 -12.20 8.22
CA VAL A 152 -15.81 -10.74 8.40
C VAL A 152 -14.81 -10.41 9.50
N LEU A 153 -13.91 -9.47 9.22
CA LEU A 153 -12.92 -9.04 10.20
C LEU A 153 -13.58 -8.15 11.26
N ASP A 154 -13.51 -8.62 12.49
CA ASP A 154 -13.94 -7.86 13.65
C ASP A 154 -12.87 -6.84 14.08
N PRO A 155 -13.25 -5.61 14.49
CA PRO A 155 -12.29 -4.61 14.99
C PRO A 155 -11.39 -5.09 16.12
N ALA A 156 -11.89 -5.95 17.02
CA ALA A 156 -11.08 -6.49 18.11
C ALA A 156 -10.01 -7.47 17.60
N ILE A 157 -10.34 -8.29 16.61
CA ILE A 157 -9.39 -9.21 15.95
C ILE A 157 -8.31 -8.40 15.21
N TYR A 158 -8.70 -7.33 14.49
CA TYR A 158 -7.74 -6.43 13.85
C TYR A 158 -6.77 -5.86 14.89
N ARG A 159 -7.30 -5.27 15.98
CA ARG A 159 -6.50 -4.63 17.03
C ARG A 159 -5.51 -5.60 17.67
N GLU A 160 -5.95 -6.79 18.01
CA GLU A 160 -5.11 -7.83 18.59
C GLU A 160 -3.99 -8.25 17.64
N ALA A 161 -4.30 -8.46 16.35
CA ALA A 161 -3.29 -8.79 15.35
C ALA A 161 -2.29 -7.64 15.13
N ALA A 162 -2.78 -6.39 15.03
CA ALA A 162 -1.94 -5.21 14.88
C ALA A 162 -0.96 -5.06 16.07
N LEU A 163 -1.45 -5.21 17.30
CA LEU A 163 -0.60 -5.16 18.50
C LEU A 163 0.51 -6.23 18.49
N ARG A 164 0.19 -7.45 18.03
CA ARG A 164 1.20 -8.52 17.91
C ARG A 164 2.26 -8.19 16.86
N LEU A 165 1.85 -7.60 15.74
CA LEU A 165 2.77 -7.20 14.68
C LEU A 165 3.66 -6.02 15.11
N ASP A 166 3.14 -5.08 15.89
CA ASP A 166 3.87 -3.90 16.39
C ASP A 166 5.12 -4.27 17.18
N HIS A 167 5.12 -5.41 17.86
CA HIS A 167 6.31 -5.90 18.58
C HIS A 167 7.45 -6.33 17.65
N HIS A 168 7.19 -6.52 16.35
CA HIS A 168 8.13 -7.14 15.43
C HIS A 168 8.40 -6.33 14.17
N PHE A 169 7.53 -5.38 13.81
CA PHE A 169 7.60 -4.61 12.58
C PHE A 169 7.64 -3.11 12.87
N ALA A 170 8.54 -2.41 12.19
CA ALA A 170 8.69 -0.96 12.33
C ALA A 170 7.67 -0.18 11.50
N ILE A 171 7.21 -0.75 10.38
CA ILE A 171 6.22 -0.11 9.51
C ILE A 171 5.18 -1.14 9.08
N SER A 172 3.90 -0.74 9.20
CA SER A 172 2.75 -1.48 8.67
C SER A 172 2.06 -0.69 7.56
N VAL A 173 1.85 -1.32 6.41
CA VAL A 173 1.06 -0.77 5.29
C VAL A 173 -0.25 -1.53 5.22
N ILE A 174 -1.38 -0.85 5.49
CA ILE A 174 -2.68 -1.48 5.67
C ILE A 174 -3.55 -1.22 4.45
N ASP A 175 -3.87 -2.26 3.70
CA ASP A 175 -4.81 -2.19 2.57
C ASP A 175 -6.25 -2.32 3.08
N CYS A 176 -6.99 -1.22 3.05
CA CYS A 176 -8.36 -1.17 3.57
C CYS A 176 -9.39 -1.50 2.50
N GLY A 177 -10.54 -1.98 2.94
CA GLY A 177 -11.73 -2.08 2.10
C GLY A 177 -12.20 -0.72 1.57
N SER A 178 -13.19 -0.74 0.69
CA SER A 178 -13.70 0.49 0.06
C SER A 178 -14.74 1.25 0.90
N SER A 179 -15.21 0.69 2.01
CA SER A 179 -16.20 1.33 2.87
C SER A 179 -15.56 2.02 4.06
N MET A 180 -15.76 3.34 4.17
CA MET A 180 -15.33 4.15 5.31
C MET A 180 -16.15 3.84 6.57
N GLU A 181 -17.39 3.40 6.39
CA GLU A 181 -18.32 3.09 7.49
C GLU A 181 -18.11 1.70 8.08
N ALA A 182 -17.30 0.85 7.44
CA ALA A 182 -17.00 -0.46 7.98
C ALA A 182 -16.28 -0.32 9.34
N ALA A 183 -16.75 -1.06 10.34
CA ALA A 183 -16.22 -0.97 11.69
C ALA A 183 -14.70 -1.23 11.76
N VAL A 184 -14.19 -2.15 10.94
CA VAL A 184 -12.75 -2.41 10.84
C VAL A 184 -11.99 -1.22 10.23
N THR A 185 -12.54 -0.56 9.19
CA THR A 185 -11.90 0.64 8.61
C THR A 185 -11.82 1.76 9.63
N GLN A 186 -12.88 1.99 10.41
CA GLN A 186 -12.86 2.97 11.49
C GLN A 186 -11.83 2.63 12.58
N GLU A 187 -11.66 1.35 12.90
CA GLU A 187 -10.63 0.93 13.84
C GLU A 187 -9.23 1.16 13.30
N VAL A 188 -8.98 0.84 12.01
CA VAL A 188 -7.73 1.14 11.33
C VAL A 188 -7.42 2.64 11.39
N LEU A 189 -8.42 3.51 11.11
CA LEU A 189 -8.23 4.97 11.12
C LEU A 189 -7.87 5.55 12.49
N ARG A 190 -8.22 4.86 13.59
CA ARG A 190 -7.80 5.25 14.94
C ARG A 190 -6.37 4.83 15.26
N ASP A 191 -5.86 3.86 14.53
CA ASP A 191 -4.58 3.19 14.80
C ASP A 191 -3.43 3.70 13.91
N VAL A 192 -3.72 4.37 12.79
CA VAL A 192 -2.71 4.77 11.80
C VAL A 192 -2.18 6.19 11.99
N ASP A 193 -0.93 6.38 11.55
CA ASP A 193 -0.23 7.66 11.60
C ASP A 193 -0.43 8.51 10.35
N ALA A 194 -0.64 7.87 9.20
CA ALA A 194 -0.76 8.54 7.91
C ALA A 194 -1.71 7.78 6.98
N LEU A 195 -2.17 8.47 5.92
CA LEU A 195 -3.07 7.92 4.90
C LEU A 195 -2.54 8.11 3.48
N ILE A 196 -2.84 7.13 2.65
CA ILE A 196 -2.77 7.23 1.20
C ILE A 196 -4.20 7.07 0.68
N VAL A 197 -4.76 8.12 0.10
CA VAL A 197 -6.09 8.10 -0.52
C VAL A 197 -5.90 7.87 -2.02
N VAL A 198 -6.27 6.69 -2.51
CA VAL A 198 -6.11 6.35 -3.93
C VAL A 198 -7.34 6.76 -4.72
N SER A 199 -7.12 7.54 -5.75
CA SER A 199 -8.11 7.98 -6.74
C SER A 199 -7.74 7.45 -8.12
N SER A 200 -8.72 7.24 -8.97
CA SER A 200 -8.47 7.13 -10.42
C SER A 200 -8.55 8.52 -11.07
N PRO A 201 -7.95 8.72 -12.27
CA PRO A 201 -8.04 10.00 -12.97
C PRO A 201 -9.38 10.16 -13.74
N TRP A 202 -10.46 9.65 -13.14
CA TRP A 202 -11.82 9.72 -13.64
C TRP A 202 -12.74 10.39 -12.62
N ALA A 203 -13.80 11.01 -13.07
CA ALA A 203 -14.72 11.78 -12.22
C ALA A 203 -15.25 10.98 -11.03
N ASP A 204 -15.56 9.72 -11.21
CA ASP A 204 -16.08 8.84 -10.14
C ASP A 204 -15.04 8.48 -9.08
N GLY A 205 -13.77 8.29 -9.47
CA GLY A 205 -12.67 8.07 -8.55
C GLY A 205 -12.29 9.35 -7.80
N ALA A 206 -12.25 10.48 -8.50
CA ALA A 206 -11.96 11.77 -7.91
C ALA A 206 -13.05 12.19 -6.89
N SER A 207 -14.33 12.04 -7.27
CA SER A 207 -15.46 12.30 -6.36
C SER A 207 -15.39 11.39 -5.11
N ALA A 208 -15.07 10.11 -5.27
CA ALA A 208 -14.94 9.20 -4.12
C ALA A 208 -13.77 9.57 -3.21
N ALA A 209 -12.64 10.04 -3.77
CA ALA A 209 -11.52 10.52 -2.97
C ALA A 209 -11.85 11.83 -2.24
N ALA A 210 -12.54 12.78 -2.90
CA ALA A 210 -13.03 14.00 -2.28
C ALA A 210 -14.00 13.70 -1.11
N ASN A 211 -14.96 12.80 -1.32
CA ASN A 211 -15.88 12.36 -0.27
C ASN A 211 -15.14 11.70 0.91
N THR A 212 -14.05 10.94 0.64
CA THR A 212 -13.20 10.37 1.69
C THR A 212 -12.53 11.47 2.52
N ILE A 213 -12.00 12.50 1.88
CA ILE A 213 -11.36 13.66 2.54
C ILE A 213 -12.39 14.43 3.38
N GLU A 214 -13.56 14.70 2.84
CA GLU A 214 -14.66 15.35 3.53
C GLU A 214 -15.11 14.54 4.74
N TRP A 215 -15.33 13.24 4.56
CA TRP A 215 -15.68 12.33 5.65
C TRP A 215 -14.65 12.37 6.79
N LEU A 216 -13.35 12.32 6.48
CA LEU A 216 -12.28 12.42 7.48
C LEU A 216 -12.33 13.75 8.25
N SER A 217 -12.66 14.84 7.58
CA SER A 217 -12.84 16.17 8.19
C SER A 217 -14.04 16.19 9.14
N ASP A 218 -15.19 15.69 8.69
CA ASP A 218 -16.44 15.67 9.44
C ASP A 218 -16.37 14.80 10.71
N TYR A 219 -15.61 13.72 10.64
CA TYR A 219 -15.34 12.85 11.80
C TYR A 219 -14.22 13.37 12.71
N GLY A 220 -13.73 14.60 12.50
CA GLY A 220 -12.73 15.23 13.36
C GLY A 220 -11.31 14.64 13.20
N LEU A 221 -11.06 13.85 12.16
CA LEU A 221 -9.75 13.22 11.88
C LEU A 221 -8.79 14.16 11.13
N THR A 222 -8.89 15.47 11.42
CA THR A 222 -8.09 16.53 10.76
C THR A 222 -6.59 16.36 10.96
N GLY A 223 -6.16 15.78 12.10
CA GLY A 223 -4.76 15.44 12.35
C GLY A 223 -4.23 14.40 11.39
N LEU A 224 -5.04 13.40 11.08
CA LEU A 224 -4.72 12.34 10.12
C LEU A 224 -4.79 12.87 8.69
N LEU A 225 -5.78 13.71 8.39
CA LEU A 225 -5.93 14.37 7.09
C LEU A 225 -4.70 15.21 6.72
N ARG A 226 -4.11 15.93 7.67
CA ARG A 226 -2.85 16.67 7.45
C ARG A 226 -1.64 15.77 7.15
N ARG A 227 -1.72 14.49 7.46
CA ARG A 227 -0.70 13.47 7.18
C ARG A 227 -1.16 12.51 6.09
N SER A 228 -2.03 12.97 5.21
CA SER A 228 -2.51 12.20 4.07
C SER A 228 -1.95 12.73 2.75
N ILE A 229 -1.86 11.84 1.78
CA ILE A 229 -1.55 12.17 0.38
C ILE A 229 -2.61 11.54 -0.52
N VAL A 230 -2.89 12.19 -1.64
CA VAL A 230 -3.73 11.62 -2.70
C VAL A 230 -2.85 10.99 -3.77
N VAL A 231 -3.13 9.74 -4.12
CA VAL A 231 -2.49 9.05 -5.23
C VAL A 231 -3.45 8.98 -6.40
N LEU A 232 -3.13 9.71 -7.47
CA LEU A 232 -3.84 9.63 -8.75
C LEU A 232 -3.27 8.46 -9.55
N ASN A 233 -3.95 7.31 -9.49
CA ASN A 233 -3.52 6.07 -10.12
C ASN A 233 -4.19 5.88 -11.48
N ASP A 234 -3.42 6.00 -12.55
CA ASP A 234 -3.89 5.74 -13.92
C ASP A 234 -3.82 4.24 -14.21
N SER A 235 -4.84 3.51 -13.79
CA SER A 235 -4.86 2.03 -13.88
C SER A 235 -5.14 1.48 -15.29
N ASP A 236 -5.59 2.29 -16.21
CA ASP A 236 -5.95 1.89 -17.56
C ASP A 236 -5.17 2.61 -18.69
N GLY A 237 -4.45 3.68 -18.37
CA GLY A 237 -3.60 4.41 -19.30
C GLY A 237 -4.35 5.30 -20.29
N HIS A 238 -5.64 5.54 -20.09
CA HIS A 238 -6.47 6.30 -21.02
C HIS A 238 -6.67 7.76 -20.63
N ALA A 239 -6.33 8.14 -19.40
CA ALA A 239 -6.50 9.52 -18.95
C ALA A 239 -5.47 10.45 -19.59
N ASP A 240 -5.97 11.52 -20.20
CA ASP A 240 -5.11 12.55 -20.78
C ASP A 240 -4.44 13.43 -19.70
N LYS A 241 -3.32 14.06 -20.07
CA LYS A 241 -2.52 14.87 -19.16
C LYS A 241 -3.30 16.06 -18.59
N ARG A 242 -4.22 16.65 -19.36
CA ARG A 242 -5.01 17.81 -18.93
C ARG A 242 -5.96 17.42 -17.81
N THR A 243 -6.69 16.32 -17.99
CA THR A 243 -7.61 15.78 -16.98
C THR A 243 -6.86 15.46 -15.67
N LYS A 244 -5.72 14.77 -15.75
CA LYS A 244 -4.90 14.48 -14.58
C LYS A 244 -4.43 15.76 -13.87
N SER A 245 -3.96 16.75 -14.61
CA SER A 245 -3.51 18.03 -14.03
C SER A 245 -4.65 18.81 -13.37
N LEU A 246 -5.84 18.81 -13.95
CA LEU A 246 -7.00 19.49 -13.36
C LEU A 246 -7.43 18.84 -12.04
N LEU A 247 -7.51 17.50 -12.01
CA LEU A 247 -7.85 16.77 -10.79
C LEU A 247 -6.78 16.90 -9.71
N ALA A 248 -5.50 16.86 -10.09
CA ALA A 248 -4.41 17.08 -9.16
C ALA A 248 -4.48 18.48 -8.54
N GLN A 249 -4.77 19.52 -9.34
CA GLN A 249 -4.90 20.89 -8.85
C GLN A 249 -6.07 21.03 -7.89
N GLU A 250 -7.20 20.40 -8.17
CA GLU A 250 -8.37 20.40 -7.28
C GLU A 250 -8.02 19.86 -5.89
N PHE A 251 -7.33 18.72 -5.79
CA PHE A 251 -6.90 18.20 -4.49
C PHE A 251 -5.86 19.09 -3.79
N ILE A 252 -4.93 19.68 -4.54
CA ILE A 252 -3.92 20.61 -4.02
C ILE A 252 -4.62 21.86 -3.44
N ASP A 253 -5.62 22.39 -4.12
CA ASP A 253 -6.39 23.57 -3.66
C ASP A 253 -7.16 23.27 -2.35
N HIS A 254 -7.50 22.00 -2.11
CA HIS A 254 -8.05 21.50 -0.84
C HIS A 254 -6.98 21.15 0.19
N GLY A 255 -5.71 21.47 -0.08
CA GLY A 255 -4.59 21.28 0.86
C GLY A 255 -4.02 19.86 0.89
N GLN A 256 -4.35 19.00 -0.08
CA GLN A 256 -3.83 17.65 -0.14
C GLN A 256 -2.67 17.52 -1.13
N PRO A 257 -1.50 17.02 -0.71
CA PRO A 257 -0.44 16.67 -1.64
C PRO A 257 -0.89 15.57 -2.60
N VAL A 258 -0.54 15.69 -3.88
CA VAL A 258 -0.93 14.72 -4.92
C VAL A 258 0.30 14.08 -5.54
N VAL A 259 0.21 12.78 -5.77
CA VAL A 259 1.20 11.97 -6.47
C VAL A 259 0.53 11.25 -7.62
N GLU A 260 1.03 11.42 -8.85
CA GLU A 260 0.56 10.69 -10.00
C GLU A 260 1.30 9.35 -10.15
N VAL A 261 0.54 8.27 -10.29
CA VAL A 261 1.05 6.95 -10.67
C VAL A 261 0.56 6.65 -12.09
N PRO A 262 1.45 6.62 -13.08
CA PRO A 262 1.06 6.34 -14.46
C PRO A 262 0.74 4.86 -14.63
N PHE A 263 0.05 4.58 -15.73
CA PHE A 263 -0.22 3.22 -16.14
C PHE A 263 1.06 2.39 -16.35
N ASP A 264 1.09 1.23 -15.73
CA ASP A 264 2.08 0.19 -15.99
C ASP A 264 1.38 -1.14 -16.30
N PRO A 265 1.52 -1.68 -17.53
CA PRO A 265 0.86 -2.92 -17.93
C PRO A 265 1.32 -4.14 -17.13
N HIS A 266 2.45 -4.06 -16.42
CA HIS A 266 2.95 -5.15 -15.57
C HIS A 266 2.27 -5.23 -14.20
N LEU A 267 1.50 -4.21 -13.82
CA LEU A 267 0.78 -4.14 -12.53
C LEU A 267 -0.69 -4.53 -12.65
N ARG A 268 -1.12 -4.97 -13.81
CA ARG A 268 -2.51 -5.35 -14.09
C ARG A 268 -2.81 -6.81 -13.80
#